data_8877361ee73cb713386109e9bf901ca7
#
_entry.id   8877361ee73cb713386109e9bf901ca7
#
_cell.length_a   1.000
_cell.length_b   1.000
_cell.length_c   1.000
_cell.angle_alpha   90.00
_cell.angle_beta   90.00
_cell.angle_gamma   90.00
#
_symmetry.space_group_name_H-M   'P 1'
#
loop_
_entity.id
_entity.type
_entity.pdbx_description
1 polymer ?
#
loop_
_entity_poly.entity_id
_entity_poly.type
_entity_poly.pdbx_seq_one_letter_code
_entity_poly.pdbx_strand_id
1 'polypeptide(L)'
;MFKNKNILVAGGSGLIGRQLVRLLKDEGAHVKVVDKKTNPDMDLTIYDNCIEACHDMDYVFNLLCIKGSPIAMKEKPASHMVPMLQFNTNLMEAARICKVSKYLYTSSVGVYHPTEVFMEDDVWKTFPSKNDWFAGWTKRIGELQAESYEIEYGWKGISIVRPGNTYGPHDDFDSDNAMVVPSLIKKILSDEKQITLWGDGSNVRDFTHCRDVAKGMMLVMKKSPGATNPINLGSGSGFSIEELVNMILKNVDKKPRVIWDHTKPSGDKIRVMNVDKAKSLGYNPSISLEQGIKETIDWYRNEKI
;
A
#
# COMPACT_ATOMS: atom_id res chain seq x y z
N MET A 1 -16.12 -15.98 -7.00
CA MET A 1 -15.55 -15.34 -8.21
C MET A 1 -14.12 -15.81 -8.48
N PHE A 2 -13.31 -16.03 -7.46
CA PHE A 2 -11.89 -16.38 -7.61
C PHE A 2 -11.63 -17.89 -7.75
N LYS A 3 -12.57 -18.73 -7.35
CA LYS A 3 -12.45 -20.20 -7.43
C LYS A 3 -12.10 -20.65 -8.85
N ASN A 4 -11.04 -21.47 -8.97
CA ASN A 4 -10.52 -22.03 -10.22
C ASN A 4 -10.04 -20.95 -11.23
N LYS A 5 -9.72 -19.72 -10.77
CA LYS A 5 -9.16 -18.66 -11.59
C LYS A 5 -7.64 -18.62 -11.48
N ASN A 6 -6.97 -18.41 -12.61
CA ASN A 6 -5.54 -18.15 -12.66
C ASN A 6 -5.30 -16.67 -12.36
N ILE A 7 -4.63 -16.37 -11.24
CA ILE A 7 -4.48 -15.00 -10.76
C ILE A 7 -3.01 -14.67 -10.55
N LEU A 8 -2.54 -13.65 -11.27
CA LEU A 8 -1.23 -13.06 -11.01
C LEU A 8 -1.32 -12.05 -9.85
N VAL A 9 -0.45 -12.21 -8.86
CA VAL A 9 -0.21 -11.21 -7.82
C VAL A 9 1.23 -10.72 -7.95
N ALA A 10 1.42 -9.61 -8.66
CA ALA A 10 2.71 -8.94 -8.78
C ALA A 10 2.99 -8.15 -7.49
N GLY A 11 4.12 -8.42 -6.84
CA GLY A 11 4.42 -7.92 -5.49
C GLY A 11 3.77 -8.75 -4.37
N GLY A 12 3.48 -10.03 -4.64
CA GLY A 12 2.77 -10.93 -3.71
C GLY A 12 3.56 -11.30 -2.45
N SER A 13 4.87 -11.09 -2.39
CA SER A 13 5.70 -11.32 -1.19
C SER A 13 5.72 -10.12 -0.22
N GLY A 14 5.14 -8.98 -0.61
CA GLY A 14 5.07 -7.77 0.21
C GLY A 14 4.01 -7.83 1.32
N LEU A 15 3.93 -6.76 2.12
CA LEU A 15 3.02 -6.60 3.26
C LEU A 15 1.56 -6.96 2.92
N ILE A 16 0.97 -6.27 1.95
CA ILE A 16 -0.41 -6.51 1.51
C ILE A 16 -0.49 -7.81 0.70
N GLY A 17 0.52 -8.04 -0.17
CA GLY A 17 0.56 -9.15 -1.11
C GLY A 17 0.43 -10.52 -0.43
N ARG A 18 1.15 -10.75 0.68
CA ARG A 18 1.06 -12.00 1.45
C ARG A 18 -0.35 -12.28 1.95
N GLN A 19 -1.04 -11.25 2.46
CA GLN A 19 -2.42 -11.40 2.92
C GLN A 19 -3.36 -11.68 1.75
N LEU A 20 -3.18 -10.97 0.63
CA LEU A 20 -3.99 -11.15 -0.57
C LEU A 20 -3.81 -12.55 -1.17
N VAL A 21 -2.56 -13.03 -1.31
CA VAL A 21 -2.25 -14.38 -1.81
C VAL A 21 -2.92 -15.45 -0.96
N ARG A 22 -2.85 -15.33 0.38
CA ARG A 22 -3.52 -16.26 1.30
C ARG A 22 -5.02 -16.27 1.06
N LEU A 23 -5.67 -15.09 1.10
CA LEU A 23 -7.12 -14.96 0.94
C LEU A 23 -7.61 -15.47 -0.42
N LEU A 24 -6.86 -15.25 -1.50
CA LEU A 24 -7.19 -15.77 -2.83
C LEU A 24 -7.10 -17.29 -2.89
N LYS A 25 -6.07 -17.89 -2.27
CA LYS A 25 -5.92 -19.35 -2.17
C LYS A 25 -7.05 -19.96 -1.34
N ASP A 26 -7.43 -19.32 -0.24
CA ASP A 26 -8.55 -19.74 0.61
C ASP A 26 -9.90 -19.71 -0.15
N GLU A 27 -10.05 -18.82 -1.15
CA GLU A 27 -11.21 -18.81 -2.08
C GLU A 27 -11.06 -19.80 -3.26
N GLY A 28 -9.99 -20.61 -3.30
CA GLY A 28 -9.76 -21.66 -4.30
C GLY A 28 -9.18 -21.15 -5.63
N ALA A 29 -8.45 -20.04 -5.63
CA ALA A 29 -7.75 -19.53 -6.79
C ALA A 29 -6.40 -20.25 -7.01
N HIS A 30 -5.97 -20.35 -8.28
CA HIS A 30 -4.60 -20.69 -8.67
C HIS A 30 -3.79 -19.41 -8.73
N VAL A 31 -2.91 -19.19 -7.72
CA VAL A 31 -2.20 -17.92 -7.57
C VAL A 31 -0.74 -18.06 -8.03
N LYS A 32 -0.35 -17.30 -9.07
CA LYS A 32 1.02 -17.06 -9.48
C LYS A 32 1.53 -15.80 -8.78
N VAL A 33 2.63 -15.89 -8.06
CA VAL A 33 3.29 -14.74 -7.42
C VAL A 33 4.52 -14.38 -8.24
N VAL A 34 4.66 -13.11 -8.60
CA VAL A 34 5.88 -12.57 -9.19
C VAL A 34 6.36 -11.40 -8.32
N ASP A 35 7.56 -11.56 -7.80
CA ASP A 35 8.19 -10.57 -6.92
C ASP A 35 9.71 -10.71 -7.03
N LYS A 36 10.42 -9.60 -7.20
CA LYS A 36 11.88 -9.60 -7.37
C LYS A 36 12.64 -10.26 -6.21
N LYS A 37 12.04 -10.30 -5.00
CA LYS A 37 12.62 -10.98 -3.83
C LYS A 37 12.58 -12.50 -3.94
N THR A 38 11.56 -13.05 -4.57
CA THR A 38 11.34 -14.49 -4.70
C THR A 38 11.67 -15.03 -6.09
N ASN A 39 11.61 -14.17 -7.11
CA ASN A 39 11.90 -14.48 -8.50
C ASN A 39 12.81 -13.40 -9.09
N PRO A 40 14.13 -13.39 -8.78
CA PRO A 40 15.04 -12.33 -9.23
C PRO A 40 15.12 -12.17 -10.76
N ASP A 41 14.98 -13.28 -11.49
CA ASP A 41 15.04 -13.31 -12.97
C ASP A 41 13.78 -12.73 -13.62
N MET A 42 12.66 -12.65 -12.88
CA MET A 42 11.38 -12.09 -13.34
C MET A 42 11.28 -10.59 -13.03
N ASP A 43 12.21 -9.80 -13.55
CA ASP A 43 12.19 -8.34 -13.41
C ASP A 43 11.11 -7.73 -14.32
N LEU A 44 10.03 -7.23 -13.72
CA LEU A 44 8.89 -6.66 -14.45
C LEU A 44 9.15 -5.23 -14.99
N THR A 45 10.36 -4.68 -14.85
CA THR A 45 10.80 -3.54 -15.65
C THR A 45 11.09 -3.94 -17.10
N ILE A 46 11.25 -5.23 -17.37
CA ILE A 46 11.44 -5.83 -18.70
C ILE A 46 10.07 -6.27 -19.25
N TYR A 47 9.71 -5.78 -20.41
CA TYR A 47 8.38 -6.01 -20.99
C TYR A 47 8.08 -7.48 -21.27
N ASP A 48 9.04 -8.24 -21.80
CA ASP A 48 8.86 -9.66 -22.11
C ASP A 48 8.55 -10.49 -20.85
N ASN A 49 9.16 -10.15 -19.71
CA ASN A 49 8.84 -10.76 -18.42
C ASN A 49 7.40 -10.46 -18.00
N CYS A 50 6.88 -9.27 -18.33
CA CYS A 50 5.48 -8.94 -18.05
C CYS A 50 4.52 -9.77 -18.91
N ILE A 51 4.85 -10.01 -20.19
CA ILE A 51 4.09 -10.90 -21.09
C ILE A 51 4.06 -12.32 -20.52
N GLU A 52 5.23 -12.86 -20.14
CA GLU A 52 5.34 -14.20 -19.53
C GLU A 52 4.55 -14.28 -18.19
N ALA A 53 4.60 -13.23 -17.38
CA ALA A 53 3.87 -13.19 -16.12
C ALA A 53 2.36 -13.21 -16.33
N CYS A 54 1.85 -12.51 -17.37
CA CYS A 54 0.42 -12.37 -17.68
C CYS A 54 -0.14 -13.51 -18.54
N HIS A 55 0.70 -14.38 -19.11
CA HIS A 55 0.25 -15.48 -19.96
C HIS A 55 -0.67 -16.43 -19.20
N ASP A 56 -1.85 -16.72 -19.77
CA ASP A 56 -2.90 -17.57 -19.19
C ASP A 56 -3.48 -17.10 -17.85
N MET A 57 -3.37 -15.81 -17.53
CA MET A 57 -3.97 -15.25 -16.33
C MET A 57 -5.38 -14.71 -16.60
N ASP A 58 -6.33 -15.08 -15.76
CA ASP A 58 -7.69 -14.50 -15.75
C ASP A 58 -7.68 -13.09 -15.16
N TYR A 59 -6.96 -12.91 -14.04
CA TYR A 59 -6.92 -11.65 -13.29
C TYR A 59 -5.50 -11.29 -12.87
N VAL A 60 -5.24 -9.98 -12.77
CA VAL A 60 -3.96 -9.45 -12.28
C VAL A 60 -4.20 -8.47 -11.14
N PHE A 61 -3.52 -8.69 -10.02
CA PHE A 61 -3.35 -7.71 -8.96
C PHE A 61 -1.94 -7.13 -9.03
N ASN A 62 -1.83 -5.87 -9.37
CA ASN A 62 -0.55 -5.15 -9.41
C ASN A 62 -0.34 -4.39 -8.10
N LEU A 63 0.49 -4.95 -7.20
CA LEU A 63 0.90 -4.35 -5.94
C LEU A 63 2.35 -3.85 -5.97
N LEU A 64 2.94 -3.74 -7.15
CA LEU A 64 4.34 -3.34 -7.31
C LEU A 64 4.55 -1.90 -6.82
N CYS A 65 5.55 -1.75 -5.98
CA CYS A 65 5.98 -0.48 -5.46
C CYS A 65 7.43 -0.57 -4.95
N ILE A 66 8.22 0.46 -5.21
CA ILE A 66 9.49 0.63 -4.51
C ILE A 66 9.20 1.50 -3.30
N LYS A 67 9.27 0.90 -2.11
CA LYS A 67 9.15 1.64 -0.85
C LYS A 67 10.39 2.50 -0.63
N GLY A 68 10.20 3.70 -0.11
CA GLY A 68 11.27 4.57 0.30
C GLY A 68 10.77 5.55 1.37
N SER A 69 11.65 5.90 2.31
CA SER A 69 11.37 7.01 3.21
C SER A 69 11.27 8.32 2.41
N PRO A 70 10.57 9.34 2.91
CA PRO A 70 10.54 10.66 2.25
C PRO A 70 11.92 11.23 1.98
N ILE A 71 12.91 10.93 2.81
CA ILE A 71 14.32 11.35 2.64
C ILE A 71 14.93 10.62 1.44
N ALA A 72 14.86 9.29 1.41
CA ALA A 72 15.41 8.48 0.31
C ALA A 72 14.78 8.86 -1.05
N MET A 73 13.48 9.14 -1.07
CA MET A 73 12.79 9.58 -2.29
C MET A 73 13.21 10.98 -2.75
N LYS A 74 13.61 11.87 -1.84
CA LYS A 74 14.14 13.20 -2.19
C LYS A 74 15.59 13.12 -2.69
N GLU A 75 16.42 12.27 -2.10
CA GLU A 75 17.84 12.14 -2.45
C GLU A 75 18.06 11.34 -3.74
N LYS A 76 17.22 10.31 -4.00
CA LYS A 76 17.36 9.39 -5.13
C LYS A 76 16.04 9.25 -5.92
N PRO A 77 15.43 10.36 -6.38
CA PRO A 77 14.09 10.30 -6.98
C PRO A 77 14.03 9.46 -8.25
N ALA A 78 15.04 9.52 -9.12
CA ALA A 78 15.06 8.75 -10.36
C ALA A 78 15.11 7.24 -10.10
N SER A 79 15.88 6.79 -9.10
CA SER A 79 15.97 5.37 -8.73
C SER A 79 14.66 4.77 -8.22
N HIS A 80 13.73 5.62 -7.76
CA HIS A 80 12.38 5.20 -7.36
C HIS A 80 11.38 5.38 -8.51
N MET A 81 11.38 6.56 -9.15
CA MET A 81 10.38 6.93 -10.15
C MET A 81 10.49 6.08 -11.42
N VAL A 82 11.70 5.95 -11.98
CA VAL A 82 11.88 5.32 -13.30
C VAL A 82 11.47 3.84 -13.31
N PRO A 83 11.96 2.98 -12.39
CA PRO A 83 11.51 1.58 -12.37
C PRO A 83 10.02 1.45 -12.06
N MET A 84 9.46 2.34 -11.22
CA MET A 84 8.01 2.32 -10.93
C MET A 84 7.16 2.64 -12.16
N LEU A 85 7.60 3.57 -13.02
CA LEU A 85 6.95 3.84 -14.31
C LEU A 85 7.06 2.62 -15.22
N GLN A 86 8.25 2.03 -15.35
CA GLN A 86 8.51 0.90 -16.22
C GLN A 86 7.63 -0.30 -15.88
N PHE A 87 7.73 -0.84 -14.65
CA PHE A 87 6.97 -2.05 -14.32
C PHE A 87 5.44 -1.82 -14.30
N ASN A 88 4.96 -0.64 -13.89
CA ASN A 88 3.52 -0.37 -13.91
C ASN A 88 2.98 -0.26 -15.33
N THR A 89 3.66 0.47 -16.21
CA THR A 89 3.28 0.64 -17.62
C THR A 89 3.36 -0.69 -18.36
N ASN A 90 4.47 -1.40 -18.22
CA ASN A 90 4.70 -2.67 -18.92
C ASN A 90 3.70 -3.76 -18.49
N LEU A 91 3.45 -3.90 -17.18
CA LEU A 91 2.56 -4.94 -16.69
C LEU A 91 1.10 -4.70 -17.09
N MET A 92 0.64 -3.43 -17.11
CA MET A 92 -0.72 -3.12 -17.55
C MET A 92 -0.88 -3.36 -19.06
N GLU A 93 0.11 -2.99 -19.87
CA GLU A 93 0.10 -3.26 -21.31
C GLU A 93 0.16 -4.77 -21.60
N ALA A 94 1.05 -5.51 -20.94
CA ALA A 94 1.13 -6.96 -21.06
C ALA A 94 -0.20 -7.65 -20.70
N ALA A 95 -0.85 -7.21 -19.62
CA ALA A 95 -2.16 -7.74 -19.20
C ALA A 95 -3.23 -7.50 -20.28
N ARG A 96 -3.21 -6.32 -20.94
CA ARG A 96 -4.11 -6.02 -22.06
C ARG A 96 -3.85 -6.94 -23.27
N ILE A 97 -2.59 -7.08 -23.67
CA ILE A 97 -2.18 -7.96 -24.81
C ILE A 97 -2.54 -9.42 -24.54
N CYS A 98 -2.30 -9.90 -23.32
CA CYS A 98 -2.68 -11.26 -22.88
C CYS A 98 -4.19 -11.42 -22.64
N LYS A 99 -5.01 -10.39 -22.88
CA LYS A 99 -6.47 -10.39 -22.73
C LYS A 99 -6.93 -10.74 -21.30
N VAL A 100 -6.16 -10.30 -20.30
CA VAL A 100 -6.55 -10.43 -18.90
C VAL A 100 -7.91 -9.74 -18.69
N SER A 101 -8.86 -10.46 -18.12
CA SER A 101 -10.24 -9.96 -18.01
C SER A 101 -10.41 -8.91 -16.92
N LYS A 102 -9.63 -9.00 -15.82
CA LYS A 102 -9.67 -8.04 -14.71
C LYS A 102 -8.27 -7.67 -14.24
N TYR A 103 -8.06 -6.38 -14.05
CA TYR A 103 -6.79 -5.82 -13.58
C TYR A 103 -7.03 -4.86 -12.43
N LEU A 104 -6.34 -5.03 -11.31
CA LEU A 104 -6.37 -4.07 -10.21
C LEU A 104 -5.03 -3.34 -10.14
N TYR A 105 -5.09 -2.03 -10.32
CA TYR A 105 -3.95 -1.13 -10.14
C TYR A 105 -3.92 -0.62 -8.71
N THR A 106 -2.80 -0.83 -8.02
CA THR A 106 -2.59 -0.27 -6.68
C THR A 106 -1.90 1.08 -6.79
N SER A 107 -2.69 2.14 -6.65
CA SER A 107 -2.23 3.51 -6.48
C SER A 107 -1.76 3.74 -5.03
N SER A 108 -1.91 4.92 -4.45
CA SER A 108 -1.40 5.23 -3.11
C SER A 108 -2.07 6.46 -2.52
N VAL A 109 -2.06 6.57 -1.20
CA VAL A 109 -2.33 7.82 -0.46
C VAL A 109 -1.39 8.97 -0.90
N GLY A 110 -0.22 8.68 -1.43
CA GLY A 110 0.74 9.69 -1.93
C GLY A 110 0.28 10.49 -3.14
N VAL A 111 -0.83 10.11 -3.80
CA VAL A 111 -1.38 10.88 -4.93
C VAL A 111 -2.09 12.16 -4.49
N TYR A 112 -2.40 12.31 -3.20
CA TYR A 112 -3.18 13.42 -2.69
C TYR A 112 -2.38 14.68 -2.44
N HIS A 113 -3.04 15.82 -2.60
CA HIS A 113 -2.59 17.10 -2.05
C HIS A 113 -2.81 17.09 -0.53
N PRO A 114 -1.94 17.74 0.26
CA PRO A 114 -2.17 17.87 1.71
C PRO A 114 -3.51 18.53 2.03
N THR A 115 -4.37 17.79 2.71
CA THR A 115 -5.67 18.22 3.22
C THR A 115 -6.04 17.34 4.42
N GLU A 116 -7.04 17.72 5.20
CA GLU A 116 -7.46 16.96 6.38
C GLU A 116 -8.10 15.62 5.99
N VAL A 117 -8.94 15.62 4.95
CA VAL A 117 -9.64 14.43 4.46
C VAL A 117 -9.39 14.26 2.96
N PHE A 118 -8.93 13.09 2.57
CA PHE A 118 -8.61 12.75 1.19
C PHE A 118 -9.83 12.19 0.46
N MET A 119 -10.40 13.02 -0.43
CA MET A 119 -11.54 12.66 -1.29
C MET A 119 -11.02 12.17 -2.64
N GLU A 120 -11.54 11.03 -3.14
CA GLU A 120 -11.08 10.44 -4.40
C GLU A 120 -11.14 11.42 -5.58
N ASP A 121 -12.17 12.25 -5.64
CA ASP A 121 -12.47 13.14 -6.76
C ASP A 121 -11.60 14.41 -6.77
N ASP A 122 -10.77 14.63 -5.74
CA ASP A 122 -9.92 15.83 -5.66
C ASP A 122 -8.52 15.64 -6.23
N VAL A 123 -8.12 14.39 -6.52
CA VAL A 123 -6.76 14.08 -7.00
C VAL A 123 -6.42 14.86 -8.27
N TRP A 124 -7.33 14.94 -9.24
CA TRP A 124 -7.07 15.62 -10.52
C TRP A 124 -7.32 17.12 -10.51
N LYS A 125 -7.75 17.69 -9.39
CA LYS A 125 -7.89 19.15 -9.18
C LYS A 125 -6.64 19.79 -8.56
N THR A 126 -5.71 18.96 -8.09
CA THR A 126 -4.55 19.38 -7.29
C THR A 126 -3.28 18.64 -7.69
N PHE A 127 -2.15 19.02 -7.09
CA PHE A 127 -0.88 18.30 -7.24
C PHE A 127 -0.62 17.38 -6.02
N PRO A 128 0.19 16.31 -6.16
CA PRO A 128 0.63 15.53 -5.02
C PRO A 128 1.38 16.37 -3.98
N SER A 129 1.41 15.92 -2.73
CA SER A 129 2.25 16.51 -1.68
C SER A 129 3.71 16.61 -2.14
N LYS A 130 4.40 17.69 -1.77
CA LYS A 130 5.85 17.82 -1.99
C LYS A 130 6.66 16.72 -1.28
N ASN A 131 6.11 16.13 -0.21
CA ASN A 131 6.74 15.01 0.48
C ASN A 131 6.64 13.69 -0.31
N ASP A 132 5.62 13.54 -1.16
CA ASP A 132 5.37 12.36 -2.01
C ASP A 132 5.49 12.67 -3.50
N TRP A 133 6.15 13.77 -3.89
CA TRP A 133 6.08 14.36 -5.22
C TRP A 133 6.31 13.35 -6.34
N PHE A 134 7.46 12.68 -6.34
CA PHE A 134 7.80 11.75 -7.42
C PHE A 134 6.97 10.45 -7.37
N ALA A 135 6.76 9.90 -6.18
CA ALA A 135 5.92 8.70 -5.99
C ALA A 135 4.46 8.97 -6.35
N GLY A 136 3.92 10.11 -5.93
CA GLY A 136 2.54 10.53 -6.24
C GLY A 136 2.31 10.69 -7.74
N TRP A 137 3.23 11.36 -8.44
CA TRP A 137 3.14 11.48 -9.90
C TRP A 137 3.26 10.13 -10.61
N THR A 138 4.16 9.26 -10.17
CA THR A 138 4.29 7.92 -10.74
C THR A 138 2.97 7.15 -10.64
N LYS A 139 2.30 7.23 -9.49
CA LYS A 139 1.02 6.56 -9.28
C LYS A 139 -0.11 7.19 -10.09
N ARG A 140 -0.17 8.52 -10.19
CA ARG A 140 -1.13 9.22 -11.06
C ARG A 140 -0.98 8.86 -12.53
N ILE A 141 0.25 8.68 -13.04
CA ILE A 141 0.49 8.25 -14.42
C ILE A 141 -0.12 6.87 -14.67
N GLY A 142 0.01 5.93 -13.74
CA GLY A 142 -0.64 4.62 -13.87
C GLY A 142 -2.17 4.68 -13.79
N GLU A 143 -2.75 5.62 -13.05
CA GLU A 143 -4.20 5.89 -13.07
C GLU A 143 -4.65 6.42 -14.44
N LEU A 144 -3.89 7.37 -15.04
CA LEU A 144 -4.17 7.88 -16.39
C LEU A 144 -4.04 6.78 -17.45
N GLN A 145 -3.05 5.89 -17.35
CA GLN A 145 -2.94 4.75 -18.26
C GLN A 145 -4.17 3.85 -18.16
N ALA A 146 -4.63 3.55 -16.94
CA ALA A 146 -5.82 2.74 -16.73
C ALA A 146 -7.07 3.37 -17.35
N GLU A 147 -7.25 4.68 -17.17
CA GLU A 147 -8.35 5.46 -17.77
C GLU A 147 -8.28 5.48 -19.29
N SER A 148 -7.09 5.72 -19.86
CA SER A 148 -6.90 5.72 -21.32
C SER A 148 -7.24 4.35 -21.94
N TYR A 149 -6.94 3.26 -21.26
CA TYR A 149 -7.26 1.90 -21.72
C TYR A 149 -8.75 1.58 -21.62
N GLU A 150 -9.44 2.12 -20.61
CA GLU A 150 -10.91 2.00 -20.54
C GLU A 150 -11.57 2.77 -21.68
N ILE A 151 -11.08 3.98 -22.02
CA ILE A 151 -11.61 4.81 -23.09
C ILE A 151 -11.33 4.20 -24.47
N GLU A 152 -10.08 3.86 -24.77
CA GLU A 152 -9.66 3.46 -26.12
C GLU A 152 -10.04 2.02 -26.45
N TYR A 153 -9.83 1.09 -25.49
CA TYR A 153 -10.04 -0.35 -25.72
C TYR A 153 -11.33 -0.88 -25.09
N GLY A 154 -12.10 -0.05 -24.38
CA GLY A 154 -13.30 -0.48 -23.68
C GLY A 154 -13.04 -1.48 -22.56
N TRP A 155 -11.80 -1.50 -22.00
CA TRP A 155 -11.42 -2.48 -20.98
C TRP A 155 -11.97 -2.11 -19.58
N LYS A 156 -13.26 -2.38 -19.38
CA LYS A 156 -13.99 -2.08 -18.12
C LYS A 156 -13.57 -2.96 -16.92
N GLY A 157 -12.71 -3.95 -17.15
CA GLY A 157 -12.17 -4.82 -16.10
C GLY A 157 -11.08 -4.18 -15.24
N ILE A 158 -10.61 -2.97 -15.57
CA ILE A 158 -9.60 -2.27 -14.77
C ILE A 158 -10.27 -1.61 -13.56
N SER A 159 -9.61 -1.72 -12.40
CA SER A 159 -10.02 -1.05 -11.17
C SER A 159 -8.81 -0.42 -10.50
N ILE A 160 -8.99 0.69 -9.82
CA ILE A 160 -7.94 1.42 -9.11
C ILE A 160 -8.27 1.47 -7.63
N VAL A 161 -7.28 1.15 -6.79
CA VAL A 161 -7.37 1.34 -5.34
C VAL A 161 -6.26 2.26 -4.86
N ARG A 162 -6.56 3.08 -3.84
CA ARG A 162 -5.63 3.96 -3.15
C ARG A 162 -5.55 3.55 -1.68
N PRO A 163 -4.63 2.66 -1.31
CA PRO A 163 -4.44 2.30 0.09
C PRO A 163 -3.93 3.47 0.92
N GLY A 164 -4.40 3.56 2.18
CA GLY A 164 -3.88 4.47 3.20
C GLY A 164 -2.54 4.01 3.78
N ASN A 165 -2.20 4.48 4.99
CA ASN A 165 -0.97 4.02 5.67
C ASN A 165 -1.19 2.58 6.17
N THR A 166 -0.81 1.64 5.34
CA THR A 166 -1.00 0.22 5.60
C THR A 166 0.11 -0.33 6.48
N TYR A 167 -0.25 -1.11 7.49
CA TYR A 167 0.67 -1.74 8.44
C TYR A 167 0.24 -3.17 8.75
N GLY A 168 1.11 -3.94 9.41
CA GLY A 168 0.80 -5.29 9.89
C GLY A 168 2.00 -6.23 9.89
N PRO A 169 1.77 -7.53 10.17
CA PRO A 169 2.79 -8.57 10.08
C PRO A 169 3.47 -8.59 8.71
N HIS A 170 4.77 -8.90 8.69
CA HIS A 170 5.64 -8.92 7.50
C HIS A 170 5.96 -7.54 6.89
N ASP A 171 5.71 -6.43 7.61
CA ASP A 171 6.21 -5.12 7.18
C ASP A 171 7.74 -5.04 7.27
N ASP A 172 8.32 -3.98 6.75
CA ASP A 172 9.76 -3.74 6.80
C ASP A 172 10.14 -3.05 8.12
N PHE A 173 10.80 -3.80 9.01
CA PHE A 173 11.26 -3.31 10.31
C PHE A 173 12.75 -2.91 10.30
N ASP A 174 13.49 -3.34 9.28
CA ASP A 174 14.95 -3.36 9.36
C ASP A 174 15.64 -2.32 8.48
N SER A 175 14.98 -1.86 7.42
CA SER A 175 15.57 -0.89 6.51
C SER A 175 15.41 0.56 7.00
N ASP A 176 16.27 1.45 6.53
CA ASP A 176 16.12 2.90 6.70
C ASP A 176 14.85 3.47 6.05
N ASN A 177 14.17 2.63 5.27
CA ASN A 177 12.91 2.92 4.61
C ASN A 177 11.67 2.42 5.38
N ALA A 178 11.86 1.91 6.61
CA ALA A 178 10.77 1.45 7.46
C ALA A 178 9.72 2.56 7.67
N MET A 179 8.45 2.20 7.49
CA MET A 179 7.34 3.12 7.73
C MET A 179 7.16 3.36 9.24
N VAL A 180 6.30 4.32 9.59
CA VAL A 180 6.16 4.79 10.98
C VAL A 180 5.81 3.68 11.97
N VAL A 181 4.85 2.79 11.65
CA VAL A 181 4.44 1.71 12.56
C VAL A 181 5.57 0.73 12.85
N PRO A 182 6.19 0.07 11.85
CA PRO A 182 7.28 -0.86 12.12
C PRO A 182 8.51 -0.17 12.75
N SER A 183 8.83 1.07 12.36
CA SER A 183 9.92 1.83 12.97
C SER A 183 9.68 2.11 14.46
N LEU A 184 8.47 2.50 14.85
CA LEU A 184 8.12 2.76 16.26
C LEU A 184 8.11 1.46 17.06
N ILE A 185 7.56 0.37 16.53
CA ILE A 185 7.58 -0.93 17.21
C ILE A 185 9.03 -1.36 17.47
N LYS A 186 9.88 -1.32 16.45
CA LYS A 186 11.30 -1.69 16.59
C LYS A 186 12.01 -0.85 17.65
N LYS A 187 11.83 0.47 17.63
CA LYS A 187 12.45 1.38 18.61
C LYS A 187 11.94 1.12 20.03
N ILE A 188 10.64 0.94 20.20
CA ILE A 188 10.04 0.74 21.54
C ILE A 188 10.39 -0.65 22.13
N LEU A 189 10.56 -1.66 21.27
CA LEU A 189 10.98 -2.99 21.70
C LEU A 189 12.51 -3.14 21.83
N SER A 190 13.29 -2.13 21.49
CA SER A 190 14.75 -2.14 21.71
C SER A 190 15.07 -2.14 23.21
N ASP A 191 16.31 -2.51 23.56
CA ASP A 191 16.76 -2.49 24.96
C ASP A 191 17.13 -1.09 25.50
N GLU A 192 16.89 -0.05 24.70
CA GLU A 192 17.17 1.33 25.08
C GLU A 192 16.27 1.80 26.21
N LYS A 193 16.85 2.48 27.22
CA LYS A 193 16.08 3.10 28.33
C LYS A 193 15.33 4.35 27.89
N GLN A 194 15.80 4.98 26.80
CA GLN A 194 15.24 6.22 26.25
C GLN A 194 15.30 6.19 24.73
N ILE A 195 14.22 6.59 24.07
CA ILE A 195 14.13 6.71 22.61
C ILE A 195 13.78 8.13 22.21
N THR A 196 14.33 8.59 21.10
CA THR A 196 14.00 9.90 20.53
C THR A 196 13.14 9.73 19.28
N LEU A 197 11.99 10.42 19.27
CA LEU A 197 11.04 10.45 18.15
C LEU A 197 10.98 11.86 17.57
N TRP A 198 10.79 11.97 16.25
CA TRP A 198 10.78 13.23 15.54
C TRP A 198 9.43 13.92 15.65
N GLY A 199 9.43 15.26 15.75
CA GLY A 199 8.25 16.11 15.85
C GLY A 199 7.72 16.19 17.28
N ASP A 200 6.40 16.37 17.40
CA ASP A 200 5.68 16.52 18.65
C ASP A 200 4.61 15.45 18.89
N GLY A 201 4.51 14.49 17.97
CA GLY A 201 3.51 13.43 18.05
C GLY A 201 2.10 13.82 17.58
N SER A 202 1.84 15.09 17.25
CA SER A 202 0.50 15.59 16.89
C SER A 202 0.02 15.21 15.49
N ASN A 203 0.90 14.76 14.60
CA ASN A 203 0.53 14.38 13.24
C ASN A 203 -0.47 13.23 13.23
N VAL A 204 -1.56 13.39 12.48
CA VAL A 204 -2.66 12.42 12.40
C VAL A 204 -2.54 11.60 11.11
N ARG A 205 -2.72 10.29 11.24
CA ARG A 205 -2.70 9.33 10.11
C ARG A 205 -3.85 8.36 10.20
N ASP A 206 -4.36 7.97 9.04
CA ASP A 206 -5.26 6.82 8.89
C ASP A 206 -4.40 5.57 8.75
N PHE A 207 -4.44 4.69 9.75
CA PHE A 207 -3.74 3.42 9.77
C PHE A 207 -4.69 2.28 9.47
N THR A 208 -4.40 1.49 8.45
CA THR A 208 -5.25 0.38 8.02
C THR A 208 -4.46 -0.93 8.01
N HIS A 209 -5.00 -1.95 8.64
CA HIS A 209 -4.35 -3.25 8.70
C HIS A 209 -4.27 -3.90 7.31
N CYS A 210 -3.12 -4.50 6.97
CA CYS A 210 -2.86 -5.07 5.64
C CYS A 210 -3.87 -6.13 5.19
N ARG A 211 -4.46 -6.87 6.13
CA ARG A 211 -5.51 -7.87 5.85
C ARG A 211 -6.82 -7.21 5.42
N ASP A 212 -7.20 -6.09 6.02
CA ASP A 212 -8.41 -5.37 5.60
C ASP A 212 -8.21 -4.69 4.25
N VAL A 213 -7.02 -4.15 3.97
CA VAL A 213 -6.68 -3.65 2.64
C VAL A 213 -6.76 -4.76 1.59
N ALA A 214 -6.21 -5.95 1.87
CA ALA A 214 -6.28 -7.10 0.96
C ALA A 214 -7.73 -7.53 0.68
N LYS A 215 -8.60 -7.59 1.71
CA LYS A 215 -10.05 -7.84 1.55
C LYS A 215 -10.71 -6.77 0.69
N GLY A 216 -10.36 -5.49 0.90
CA GLY A 216 -10.83 -4.37 0.10
C GLY A 216 -10.44 -4.51 -1.37
N MET A 217 -9.19 -4.89 -1.67
CA MET A 217 -8.73 -5.17 -3.03
C MET A 217 -9.54 -6.27 -3.71
N MET A 218 -9.80 -7.38 -3.01
CA MET A 218 -10.63 -8.46 -3.54
C MET A 218 -12.07 -7.98 -3.81
N LEU A 219 -12.63 -7.17 -2.93
CA LEU A 219 -13.96 -6.59 -3.10
C LEU A 219 -14.03 -5.66 -4.32
N VAL A 220 -13.06 -4.75 -4.46
CA VAL A 220 -12.99 -3.82 -5.60
C VAL A 220 -12.82 -4.59 -6.91
N MET A 221 -11.96 -5.63 -6.95
CA MET A 221 -11.83 -6.51 -8.11
C MET A 221 -13.17 -7.21 -8.46
N LYS A 222 -13.94 -7.65 -7.44
CA LYS A 222 -15.28 -8.25 -7.64
C LYS A 222 -16.29 -7.26 -8.23
N LYS A 223 -16.31 -6.04 -7.72
CA LYS A 223 -17.30 -5.01 -8.11
C LYS A 223 -16.95 -4.31 -9.42
N SER A 224 -15.66 -4.22 -9.77
CA SER A 224 -15.14 -3.58 -10.98
C SER A 224 -15.75 -2.18 -11.24
N PRO A 225 -15.48 -1.19 -10.37
CA PRO A 225 -16.08 0.15 -10.49
C PRO A 225 -15.59 0.93 -11.72
N GLY A 226 -14.57 0.44 -12.44
CA GLY A 226 -13.92 1.09 -13.57
C GLY A 226 -12.69 1.90 -13.18
N ALA A 227 -11.88 2.27 -14.16
CA ALA A 227 -10.66 3.05 -13.97
C ALA A 227 -10.96 4.51 -13.59
N THR A 228 -12.08 5.05 -14.04
CA THR A 228 -12.52 6.42 -13.75
C THR A 228 -13.10 6.62 -12.35
N ASN A 229 -13.26 5.53 -11.59
CA ASN A 229 -13.82 5.56 -10.24
C ASN A 229 -12.86 4.90 -9.22
N PRO A 230 -11.72 5.52 -8.92
CA PRO A 230 -10.77 5.02 -7.92
C PRO A 230 -11.40 4.89 -6.54
N ILE A 231 -10.95 3.90 -5.76
CA ILE A 231 -11.49 3.58 -4.44
C ILE A 231 -10.42 3.72 -3.37
N ASN A 232 -10.66 4.56 -2.37
CA ASN A 232 -9.83 4.65 -1.19
C ASN A 232 -10.00 3.40 -0.30
N LEU A 233 -8.88 2.83 0.14
CA LEU A 233 -8.87 1.74 1.11
C LEU A 233 -8.13 2.19 2.37
N GLY A 234 -8.88 2.83 3.26
CA GLY A 234 -8.47 3.33 4.55
C GLY A 234 -9.30 2.75 5.68
N SER A 235 -9.02 3.12 6.93
CA SER A 235 -9.90 2.88 8.07
C SER A 235 -11.02 3.94 8.17
N GLY A 236 -10.79 5.12 7.60
CA GLY A 236 -11.64 6.29 7.73
C GLY A 236 -11.52 6.97 9.10
N SER A 237 -10.51 6.59 9.90
CA SER A 237 -10.27 7.13 11.24
C SER A 237 -8.83 7.64 11.35
N GLY A 238 -8.67 8.80 11.96
CA GLY A 238 -7.36 9.40 12.19
C GLY A 238 -6.86 9.12 13.62
N PHE A 239 -5.58 8.79 13.73
CA PHE A 239 -4.87 8.64 15.01
C PHE A 239 -3.59 9.45 14.99
N SER A 240 -3.30 10.16 16.08
CA SER A 240 -2.03 10.87 16.23
C SER A 240 -0.86 9.87 16.40
N ILE A 241 0.33 10.33 16.09
CA ILE A 241 1.55 9.53 16.33
C ILE A 241 1.74 9.28 17.84
N GLU A 242 1.36 10.23 18.68
CA GLU A 242 1.38 10.05 20.14
C GLU A 242 0.42 8.95 20.59
N GLU A 243 -0.82 8.91 20.08
CA GLU A 243 -1.77 7.82 20.37
C GLU A 243 -1.21 6.46 19.91
N LEU A 244 -0.60 6.40 18.71
CA LEU A 244 0.05 5.18 18.22
C LEU A 244 1.19 4.72 19.13
N VAL A 245 2.07 5.64 19.58
CA VAL A 245 3.15 5.35 20.54
C VAL A 245 2.59 4.80 21.83
N ASN A 246 1.52 5.43 22.37
CA ASN A 246 0.88 4.98 23.59
C ASN A 246 0.25 3.58 23.43
N MET A 247 -0.35 3.25 22.28
CA MET A 247 -0.87 1.91 21.99
C MET A 247 0.26 0.87 21.95
N ILE A 248 1.41 1.19 21.38
CA ILE A 248 2.56 0.27 21.35
C ILE A 248 3.10 0.07 22.78
N LEU A 249 3.26 1.16 23.56
CA LEU A 249 3.75 1.10 24.94
C LEU A 249 2.83 0.28 25.89
N LYS A 250 1.54 0.19 25.59
CA LYS A 250 0.61 -0.68 26.36
C LYS A 250 0.88 -2.17 26.14
N ASN A 251 1.48 -2.55 25.01
CA ASN A 251 1.74 -3.93 24.62
C ASN A 251 3.18 -4.40 24.90
N VAL A 252 3.97 -3.63 25.65
CA VAL A 252 5.35 -3.96 26.02
C VAL A 252 5.54 -3.84 27.54
N ASP A 253 6.34 -4.77 28.09
CA ASP A 253 6.61 -4.80 29.53
C ASP A 253 7.60 -3.71 29.92
N LYS A 254 8.68 -3.57 29.16
CA LYS A 254 9.74 -2.59 29.35
C LYS A 254 9.43 -1.32 28.55
N LYS A 255 9.12 -0.24 29.24
CA LYS A 255 8.70 1.02 28.61
C LYS A 255 9.87 2.00 28.59
N PRO A 256 10.46 2.29 27.40
CA PRO A 256 11.46 3.33 27.30
C PRO A 256 10.87 4.71 27.59
N ARG A 257 11.68 5.64 28.07
CA ARG A 257 11.32 7.06 28.14
C ARG A 257 11.27 7.62 26.71
N VAL A 258 10.13 8.20 26.32
CA VAL A 258 9.98 8.85 25.00
C VAL A 258 10.35 10.31 25.10
N ILE A 259 11.24 10.76 24.22
CA ILE A 259 11.63 12.17 24.05
C ILE A 259 11.21 12.60 22.64
N TRP A 260 10.51 13.71 22.53
CA TRP A 260 10.13 14.31 21.24
C TRP A 260 11.17 15.36 20.81
N ASP A 261 11.70 15.21 19.60
CA ASP A 261 12.62 16.17 18.98
C ASP A 261 11.85 17.11 18.03
N HIS A 262 11.42 18.23 18.56
CA HIS A 262 10.67 19.25 17.80
C HIS A 262 11.49 19.97 16.72
N THR A 263 12.79 19.76 16.67
CA THR A 263 13.66 20.37 15.64
C THR A 263 13.61 19.60 14.29
N LYS A 264 13.06 18.38 14.33
CA LYS A 264 12.98 17.52 13.16
C LYS A 264 11.64 17.68 12.43
N PRO A 265 11.62 17.55 11.07
CA PRO A 265 10.40 17.68 10.31
C PRO A 265 9.40 16.56 10.65
N SER A 266 8.13 16.90 10.72
CA SER A 266 7.04 15.97 11.06
C SER A 266 6.13 15.58 9.88
N GLY A 267 6.36 16.12 8.68
CA GLY A 267 5.54 15.84 7.49
C GLY A 267 4.19 16.56 7.50
N ASP A 268 3.23 16.08 6.68
CA ASP A 268 1.89 16.69 6.60
C ASP A 268 1.11 16.47 7.91
N LYS A 269 0.35 17.48 8.34
CA LYS A 269 -0.30 17.50 9.65
C LYS A 269 -1.38 16.41 9.80
N ILE A 270 -2.29 16.29 8.84
CA ILE A 270 -3.39 15.33 8.86
C ILE A 270 -3.42 14.58 7.53
N ARG A 271 -3.70 13.27 7.58
CA ARG A 271 -3.91 12.40 6.42
C ARG A 271 -4.94 11.34 6.78
N VAL A 272 -6.22 11.62 6.53
CA VAL A 272 -7.33 10.69 6.75
C VAL A 272 -8.04 10.43 5.43
N MET A 273 -8.38 9.17 5.16
CA MET A 273 -9.05 8.76 3.93
C MET A 273 -10.57 8.92 4.08
N ASN A 274 -11.25 9.56 3.13
CA ASN A 274 -12.68 9.30 2.96
C ASN A 274 -12.84 7.88 2.40
N VAL A 275 -13.72 7.10 2.98
CA VAL A 275 -13.95 5.70 2.59
C VAL A 275 -15.41 5.42 2.20
N ASP A 276 -16.20 6.44 1.94
CA ASP A 276 -17.64 6.29 1.65
C ASP A 276 -17.89 5.53 0.35
N LYS A 277 -17.07 5.76 -0.70
CA LYS A 277 -17.13 4.96 -1.93
C LYS A 277 -16.84 3.48 -1.65
N ALA A 278 -15.81 3.18 -0.87
CA ALA A 278 -15.50 1.80 -0.48
C ALA A 278 -16.64 1.15 0.34
N LYS A 279 -17.19 1.88 1.32
CA LYS A 279 -18.33 1.43 2.13
C LYS A 279 -19.56 1.14 1.27
N SER A 280 -19.85 1.95 0.27
CA SER A 280 -20.99 1.71 -0.66
C SER A 280 -20.82 0.43 -1.47
N LEU A 281 -19.60 -0.05 -1.68
CA LEU A 281 -19.29 -1.34 -2.29
C LEU A 281 -19.40 -2.51 -1.30
N GLY A 282 -19.48 -2.23 0.01
CA GLY A 282 -19.51 -3.22 1.08
C GLY A 282 -18.18 -3.38 1.83
N TYR A 283 -17.22 -2.46 1.65
CA TYR A 283 -15.96 -2.47 2.41
C TYR A 283 -16.22 -2.10 3.86
N ASN A 284 -15.76 -2.94 4.76
CA ASN A 284 -15.83 -2.71 6.21
C ASN A 284 -14.53 -3.20 6.85
N PRO A 285 -13.56 -2.30 7.11
CA PRO A 285 -12.34 -2.66 7.83
C PRO A 285 -12.73 -3.12 9.24
N SER A 286 -12.30 -4.31 9.64
CA SER A 286 -12.77 -4.98 10.85
C SER A 286 -11.72 -5.06 11.95
N ILE A 287 -10.45 -4.77 11.64
CA ILE A 287 -9.33 -4.85 12.58
C ILE A 287 -9.09 -3.46 13.15
N SER A 288 -9.36 -3.27 14.45
CA SER A 288 -9.05 -2.00 15.13
C SER A 288 -7.54 -1.75 15.15
N LEU A 289 -7.13 -0.48 15.26
CA LEU A 289 -5.71 -0.13 15.34
C LEU A 289 -5.03 -0.85 16.52
N GLU A 290 -5.65 -0.88 17.69
CA GLU A 290 -5.12 -1.54 18.89
C GLU A 290 -4.92 -3.04 18.68
N GLN A 291 -5.90 -3.73 18.09
CA GLN A 291 -5.80 -5.15 17.76
C GLN A 291 -4.70 -5.42 16.74
N GLY A 292 -4.62 -4.62 15.67
CA GLY A 292 -3.62 -4.78 14.63
C GLY A 292 -2.21 -4.47 15.10
N ILE A 293 -2.03 -3.48 15.99
CA ILE A 293 -0.73 -3.19 16.62
C ILE A 293 -0.28 -4.37 17.48
N LYS A 294 -1.18 -4.92 18.31
CA LYS A 294 -0.86 -6.12 19.10
C LYS A 294 -0.44 -7.29 18.22
N GLU A 295 -1.22 -7.61 17.16
CA GLU A 295 -0.88 -8.69 16.21
C GLU A 295 0.49 -8.45 15.56
N THR A 296 0.81 -7.21 15.21
CA THR A 296 2.08 -6.84 14.57
C THR A 296 3.27 -6.99 15.54
N ILE A 297 3.10 -6.60 16.81
CA ILE A 297 4.11 -6.75 17.86
C ILE A 297 4.36 -8.23 18.13
N ASP A 298 3.29 -9.04 18.30
CA ASP A 298 3.39 -10.47 18.57
C ASP A 298 4.13 -11.18 17.42
N TRP A 299 3.81 -10.82 16.16
CA TRP A 299 4.53 -11.33 15.00
C TRP A 299 6.02 -10.93 15.01
N TYR A 300 6.33 -9.65 15.28
CA TYR A 300 7.70 -9.15 15.29
C TYR A 300 8.56 -9.87 16.36
N ARG A 301 8.01 -10.09 17.56
CA ARG A 301 8.69 -10.84 18.61
C ARG A 301 9.00 -12.27 18.20
N ASN A 302 8.05 -12.97 17.57
CA ASN A 302 8.21 -14.37 17.19
C ASN A 302 9.19 -14.60 16.03
N GLU A 303 9.33 -13.63 15.11
CA GLU A 303 10.12 -13.77 13.88
C GLU A 303 11.48 -13.09 13.95
N LYS A 304 11.68 -12.14 14.86
CA LYS A 304 12.82 -11.22 14.84
C LYS A 304 13.55 -11.09 16.19
N ILE A 305 12.96 -11.48 17.29
CA ILE A 305 13.54 -11.47 18.63
C ILE A 305 13.57 -12.90 19.18
#